data_4405560dbb976cc280a7f7d6b89e823d
#
_entry.id   4405560dbb976cc280a7f7d6b89e823d
#
_cell.length_a   1.000
_cell.length_b   1.000
_cell.length_c   1.000
_cell.angle_alpha   90.00
_cell.angle_beta   90.00
_cell.angle_gamma   90.00
#
_symmetry.space_group_name_H-M   'P 1'
#
loop_
_entity.id
_entity.type
_entity.pdbx_description
1 polymer ?
#
loop_
_entity_poly.entity_id
_entity_poly.type
_entity_poly.pdbx_seq_one_letter_code
_entity_poly.pdbx_strand_id
1 'polypeptide(L)'
;MTNKPVERQGSSRKLSYNSQFLFDGPAELPPKKQKVKKAKEKRLTFFTATSAIMLGVILGASIGSGAGVLAQNYLTRPPAIIVNNLESVNWVTAASSAAAPSVVTIRVAGQNSAGNGSGVVLTSDGYIVTNAHVVTLDGSTADVGLSVRTNWGEVFPAKLIGADPTNDLAVIKIESTKPLTPMVFADSTKINVGDQVVAIGAPLGFEATVTRGIVSALNRTIQVASSENPDEQGLQFWSGSSLPPVNLGVIQTDAAINPGNSGGALVNDKGELVGVNVAIAKTGSSAESGSIGVGFAIPANVVKRVSDDIIATGTATHGVLGVLITDSMSSDSGSAFPVGALVVEVTPGGAADKIGILAGDVVVRLNDKLITKSSELTSAVRQERKGTMVEIEILRDGSKLVFDVVL
;
A
#
# COMPACT_ATOMS: atom_id res chain seq x y z
N MET A 1 -41.82 -55.07 -2.03
CA MET A 1 -40.73 -55.17 -3.02
C MET A 1 -39.58 -54.38 -2.50
N THR A 2 -38.57 -55.07 -2.01
CA THR A 2 -37.38 -54.54 -1.30
C THR A 2 -36.25 -54.34 -2.29
N ASN A 3 -35.71 -53.14 -2.41
CA ASN A 3 -34.47 -52.89 -3.10
C ASN A 3 -33.34 -52.61 -2.14
N LYS A 4 -32.34 -53.52 -2.13
CA LYS A 4 -31.07 -53.40 -1.39
C LYS A 4 -30.08 -52.54 -2.23
N PRO A 5 -29.19 -51.78 -1.59
CA PRO A 5 -28.10 -51.11 -2.30
C PRO A 5 -26.90 -52.04 -2.49
N VAL A 6 -26.25 -51.85 -3.65
CA VAL A 6 -25.06 -52.60 -4.11
C VAL A 6 -23.80 -51.90 -3.51
N GLU A 7 -23.03 -52.65 -2.74
CA GLU A 7 -21.67 -52.31 -2.31
C GLU A 7 -20.68 -52.44 -3.45
N ARG A 8 -19.91 -51.38 -3.77
CA ARG A 8 -18.72 -51.49 -4.62
C ARG A 8 -17.47 -51.46 -3.73
N GLN A 9 -16.80 -52.61 -3.69
CA GLN A 9 -15.44 -52.74 -3.15
C GLN A 9 -14.45 -51.97 -4.03
N GLY A 10 -13.78 -50.92 -3.50
CA GLY A 10 -12.65 -50.24 -4.08
C GLY A 10 -11.34 -50.75 -3.51
N SER A 11 -10.54 -51.43 -4.32
CA SER A 11 -9.22 -51.95 -3.93
C SER A 11 -8.22 -50.80 -3.80
N SER A 12 -7.73 -50.52 -2.60
CA SER A 12 -6.62 -49.60 -2.32
C SER A 12 -5.29 -50.30 -2.63
N ARG A 13 -4.63 -49.95 -3.70
CA ARG A 13 -3.19 -50.26 -3.90
C ARG A 13 -2.36 -49.26 -3.13
N LYS A 14 -1.71 -49.73 -2.05
CA LYS A 14 -0.61 -49.04 -1.39
C LYS A 14 0.63 -49.14 -2.28
N LEU A 15 1.08 -47.99 -2.78
CA LEU A 15 2.42 -47.83 -3.33
C LEU A 15 3.38 -47.50 -2.19
N SER A 16 4.24 -48.46 -1.83
CA SER A 16 5.36 -48.25 -0.94
C SER A 16 6.53 -47.57 -1.71
N TYR A 17 6.87 -46.37 -1.32
CA TYR A 17 8.07 -45.69 -1.82
C TYR A 17 9.25 -46.09 -0.94
N ASN A 18 10.19 -46.83 -1.52
CA ASN A 18 11.44 -47.24 -0.89
C ASN A 18 12.52 -46.20 -1.24
N SER A 19 12.87 -45.32 -0.31
CA SER A 19 13.95 -44.36 -0.48
C SER A 19 15.21 -44.85 0.20
N GLN A 20 16.08 -45.49 -0.60
CA GLN A 20 17.50 -45.69 -0.24
C GLN A 20 18.34 -45.10 -1.37
N PHE A 21 18.73 -43.85 -1.25
CA PHE A 21 19.88 -43.32 -1.98
C PHE A 21 21.04 -43.18 -0.99
N LEU A 22 21.98 -44.09 -1.09
CA LEU A 22 23.31 -44.02 -0.48
C LEU A 22 24.14 -43.00 -1.26
N PHE A 23 24.63 -41.96 -0.58
CA PHE A 23 25.63 -41.07 -1.12
C PHE A 23 27.00 -41.74 -0.95
N ASP A 24 27.59 -42.19 -2.03
CA ASP A 24 29.02 -42.50 -2.08
C ASP A 24 29.82 -41.20 -2.21
N GLY A 25 30.61 -40.87 -1.19
CA GLY A 25 31.54 -39.77 -1.20
C GLY A 25 32.77 -40.08 -2.07
N PRO A 26 33.41 -39.06 -2.65
CA PRO A 26 34.61 -39.29 -3.50
C PRO A 26 35.81 -39.76 -2.70
N ALA A 27 36.52 -40.77 -3.24
CA ALA A 27 37.69 -41.40 -2.69
C ALA A 27 38.85 -40.41 -2.50
N GLU A 28 39.49 -40.43 -1.33
CA GLU A 28 40.73 -39.69 -1.03
C GLU A 28 41.90 -40.25 -1.82
N LEU A 29 42.60 -39.35 -2.54
CA LEU A 29 43.89 -39.66 -3.19
C LEU A 29 45.04 -39.53 -2.18
N PRO A 30 46.04 -40.43 -2.23
CA PRO A 30 47.15 -40.41 -1.26
C PRO A 30 48.11 -39.23 -1.48
N PRO A 31 48.77 -38.71 -0.42
CA PRO A 31 49.61 -37.53 -0.50
C PRO A 31 50.92 -37.75 -1.24
N LYS A 32 51.16 -36.89 -2.24
CA LYS A 32 52.47 -36.84 -2.94
C LYS A 32 53.55 -36.23 -2.01
N LYS A 33 54.62 -37.00 -1.77
CA LYS A 33 55.83 -36.55 -1.06
C LYS A 33 56.53 -35.42 -1.81
N GLN A 34 56.50 -34.21 -1.26
CA GLN A 34 57.32 -33.09 -1.75
C GLN A 34 58.77 -33.19 -1.18
N LYS A 35 59.75 -33.19 -2.08
CA LYS A 35 61.13 -33.07 -1.73
C LYS A 35 61.46 -31.63 -1.31
N VAL A 36 61.87 -31.45 -0.06
CA VAL A 36 62.39 -30.18 0.47
C VAL A 36 63.73 -29.88 -0.14
N LYS A 37 63.85 -28.87 -0.97
CA LYS A 37 65.14 -28.28 -1.38
C LYS A 37 65.55 -27.23 -0.35
N LYS A 38 66.70 -27.45 0.31
CA LYS A 38 67.39 -26.46 1.18
C LYS A 38 67.73 -25.22 0.36
N ALA A 39 67.07 -24.07 0.67
CA ALA A 39 67.46 -22.78 0.13
C ALA A 39 68.60 -22.17 0.98
N LYS A 40 69.62 -21.70 0.30
CA LYS A 40 70.79 -20.97 0.91
C LYS A 40 70.27 -19.59 1.38
N GLU A 41 70.58 -19.27 2.66
CA GLU A 41 70.38 -17.92 3.22
C GLU A 41 71.23 -16.90 2.48
N LYS A 42 70.60 -15.92 1.85
CA LYS A 42 71.22 -14.64 1.50
C LYS A 42 70.66 -13.58 2.46
N ARG A 43 71.59 -13.03 3.28
CA ARG A 43 71.32 -11.85 4.12
C ARG A 43 70.88 -10.69 3.21
N LEU A 44 69.65 -10.34 3.24
CA LEU A 44 69.12 -9.12 2.58
C LEU A 44 69.07 -8.01 3.64
N THR A 45 69.68 -6.89 3.33
CA THR A 45 69.81 -5.73 4.21
C THR A 45 68.50 -5.11 4.56
N PHE A 46 68.33 -4.80 5.83
CA PHE A 46 67.07 -4.34 6.49
C PHE A 46 66.45 -3.06 5.91
N PHE A 47 67.16 -2.37 4.99
CA PHE A 47 66.71 -1.08 4.43
C PHE A 47 65.79 -1.18 3.19
N THR A 48 65.64 -2.35 2.58
CA THR A 48 64.78 -2.52 1.40
C THR A 48 63.40 -3.08 1.74
N ALA A 49 63.18 -3.64 2.91
CA ALA A 49 61.92 -4.25 3.32
C ALA A 49 60.87 -3.22 3.73
N THR A 50 61.28 -2.11 4.35
CA THR A 50 60.34 -1.05 4.79
C THR A 50 59.76 -0.25 3.63
N SER A 51 60.55 0.00 2.56
CA SER A 51 60.06 0.70 1.37
C SER A 51 59.09 -0.14 0.55
N ALA A 52 59.25 -1.47 0.49
CA ALA A 52 58.34 -2.34 -0.24
C ALA A 52 56.97 -2.50 0.48
N ILE A 53 57.00 -2.51 1.84
CA ILE A 53 55.76 -2.56 2.63
C ILE A 53 54.97 -1.25 2.52
N MET A 54 55.64 -0.08 2.57
CA MET A 54 54.95 1.19 2.37
C MET A 54 54.34 1.34 0.96
N LEU A 55 55.06 0.89 -0.09
CA LEU A 55 54.50 0.92 -1.46
C LEU A 55 53.34 -0.06 -1.61
N GLY A 56 53.37 -1.22 -0.97
CA GLY A 56 52.29 -2.20 -0.95
C GLY A 56 51.03 -1.70 -0.21
N VAL A 57 51.18 -0.95 0.90
CA VAL A 57 50.07 -0.35 1.63
C VAL A 57 49.43 0.81 0.85
N ILE A 58 50.22 1.63 0.18
CA ILE A 58 49.71 2.73 -0.65
C ILE A 58 48.98 2.20 -1.89
N LEU A 59 49.53 1.18 -2.57
CA LEU A 59 48.86 0.53 -3.70
C LEU A 59 47.63 -0.28 -3.26
N GLY A 60 47.68 -0.96 -2.11
CA GLY A 60 46.58 -1.69 -1.55
C GLY A 60 45.44 -0.79 -1.10
N ALA A 61 45.75 0.37 -0.50
CA ALA A 61 44.77 1.36 -0.09
C ALA A 61 44.08 2.06 -1.30
N SER A 62 44.85 2.35 -2.35
CA SER A 62 44.28 2.98 -3.57
C SER A 62 43.45 2.00 -4.40
N ILE A 63 43.81 0.74 -4.48
CA ILE A 63 43.04 -0.31 -5.15
C ILE A 63 41.81 -0.69 -4.29
N GLY A 64 41.97 -0.80 -2.97
CA GLY A 64 40.88 -1.11 -2.05
C GLY A 64 39.83 0.00 -1.97
N SER A 65 40.26 1.26 -1.94
CA SER A 65 39.32 2.42 -1.96
C SER A 65 38.62 2.56 -3.31
N GLY A 66 39.35 2.33 -4.42
CA GLY A 66 38.77 2.34 -5.76
C GLY A 66 37.76 1.19 -5.96
N ALA A 67 38.09 -0.01 -5.52
CA ALA A 67 37.15 -1.15 -5.59
C ALA A 67 35.95 -0.97 -4.64
N GLY A 68 36.14 -0.38 -3.44
CA GLY A 68 35.08 -0.06 -2.51
C GLY A 68 34.12 1.00 -3.07
N VAL A 69 34.65 2.07 -3.66
CA VAL A 69 33.82 3.12 -4.32
C VAL A 69 33.10 2.58 -5.55
N LEU A 70 33.76 1.73 -6.34
CA LEU A 70 33.12 1.08 -7.49
C LEU A 70 32.05 0.08 -7.06
N ALA A 71 32.30 -0.73 -6.01
CA ALA A 71 31.31 -1.64 -5.44
C ALA A 71 30.12 -0.88 -4.83
N GLN A 72 30.39 0.20 -4.11
CA GLN A 72 29.34 1.05 -3.55
C GLN A 72 28.51 1.73 -4.64
N ASN A 73 29.13 2.25 -5.69
CA ASN A 73 28.43 2.81 -6.85
C ASN A 73 27.65 1.74 -7.66
N TYR A 74 28.10 0.47 -7.64
CA TYR A 74 27.40 -0.63 -8.29
C TYR A 74 26.19 -1.09 -7.46
N LEU A 75 26.33 -1.12 -6.12
CA LEU A 75 25.28 -1.49 -5.18
C LEU A 75 24.23 -0.39 -4.97
N THR A 76 24.58 0.88 -5.27
CA THR A 76 23.68 2.04 -5.16
C THR A 76 23.11 2.49 -6.51
N ARG A 77 23.27 1.70 -7.58
CA ARG A 77 22.51 1.96 -8.81
C ARG A 77 21.04 1.75 -8.51
N PRO A 78 20.16 2.73 -8.82
CA PRO A 78 18.74 2.51 -8.70
C PRO A 78 18.40 1.27 -9.52
N PRO A 79 17.50 0.40 -9.05
CA PRO A 79 16.88 -0.59 -9.90
C PRO A 79 16.12 0.19 -10.97
N ALA A 80 16.76 0.40 -12.11
CA ALA A 80 16.11 0.99 -13.26
C ALA A 80 14.97 0.04 -13.65
N ILE A 81 13.79 0.58 -13.93
CA ILE A 81 12.84 -0.16 -14.76
C ILE A 81 13.64 -0.50 -16.01
N ILE A 82 13.94 -1.79 -16.17
CA ILE A 82 14.85 -2.24 -17.22
C ILE A 82 14.12 -2.11 -18.55
N VAL A 83 14.51 -1.12 -19.35
CA VAL A 83 14.05 -0.97 -20.73
C VAL A 83 15.12 -1.56 -21.64
N ASN A 84 14.98 -2.85 -21.95
CA ASN A 84 15.95 -3.56 -22.80
C ASN A 84 15.82 -3.21 -24.30
N ASN A 85 14.63 -2.79 -24.73
CA ASN A 85 14.34 -2.43 -26.12
C ASN A 85 13.55 -1.13 -26.18
N LEU A 86 14.18 -0.07 -26.66
CA LEU A 86 13.57 1.26 -26.82
C LEU A 86 12.48 1.29 -27.89
N GLU A 87 12.54 0.39 -28.87
CA GLU A 87 11.52 0.30 -29.94
C GLU A 87 10.19 -0.33 -29.44
N SER A 88 10.22 -1.06 -28.32
CA SER A 88 9.06 -1.69 -27.72
C SER A 88 8.51 -0.97 -26.48
N VAL A 89 8.97 0.27 -26.21
CA VAL A 89 8.43 1.08 -25.11
C VAL A 89 6.98 1.41 -25.38
N ASN A 90 6.10 0.88 -24.52
CA ASN A 90 4.69 1.20 -24.54
C ASN A 90 4.34 2.17 -23.41
N TRP A 91 3.09 2.63 -23.35
CA TRP A 91 2.63 3.59 -22.35
C TRP A 91 2.80 3.09 -20.91
N VAL A 92 2.66 1.76 -20.64
CA VAL A 92 2.87 1.17 -19.31
C VAL A 92 4.32 1.35 -18.87
N THR A 93 5.27 1.05 -19.78
CA THR A 93 6.71 1.26 -19.53
C THR A 93 7.01 2.72 -19.25
N ALA A 94 6.44 3.64 -20.06
CA ALA A 94 6.66 5.07 -19.89
C ALA A 94 6.09 5.58 -18.56
N ALA A 95 4.83 5.29 -18.24
CA ALA A 95 4.18 5.66 -16.98
C ALA A 95 4.92 5.09 -15.76
N SER A 96 5.31 3.81 -15.82
CA SER A 96 6.06 3.16 -14.76
C SER A 96 7.43 3.79 -14.54
N SER A 97 8.16 4.12 -15.62
CA SER A 97 9.48 4.77 -15.53
C SER A 97 9.39 6.18 -14.95
N ALA A 98 8.31 6.90 -15.23
CA ALA A 98 8.06 8.23 -14.67
C ALA A 98 7.73 8.16 -13.16
N ALA A 99 6.90 7.21 -12.75
CA ALA A 99 6.36 7.15 -11.40
C ALA A 99 7.22 6.35 -10.41
N ALA A 100 7.93 5.30 -10.85
CA ALA A 100 8.70 4.41 -9.96
C ALA A 100 9.74 5.11 -9.08
N PRO A 101 10.43 6.19 -9.51
CA PRO A 101 11.33 6.94 -8.64
C PRO A 101 10.67 7.52 -7.40
N SER A 102 9.34 7.72 -7.44
CA SER A 102 8.55 8.28 -6.35
C SER A 102 7.85 7.21 -5.49
N VAL A 103 8.07 5.91 -5.76
CA VAL A 103 7.51 4.81 -4.98
C VAL A 103 8.61 4.14 -4.16
N VAL A 104 8.34 3.91 -2.88
CA VAL A 104 9.28 3.33 -1.93
C VAL A 104 8.71 2.09 -1.26
N THR A 105 9.59 1.23 -0.73
CA THR A 105 9.20 0.11 0.13
C THR A 105 9.25 0.54 1.57
N ILE A 106 8.19 0.23 2.33
CA ILE A 106 8.11 0.46 3.77
C ILE A 106 8.20 -0.89 4.47
N ARG A 107 9.06 -0.99 5.47
CA ARG A 107 9.11 -2.11 6.40
C ARG A 107 8.77 -1.63 7.79
N VAL A 108 7.88 -2.35 8.43
CA VAL A 108 7.44 -2.12 9.79
C VAL A 108 7.87 -3.32 10.63
N ALA A 109 8.51 -3.08 11.75
CA ALA A 109 8.93 -4.10 12.70
C ALA A 109 8.39 -3.76 14.09
N GLY A 110 7.44 -4.54 14.58
CA GLY A 110 6.97 -4.54 15.96
C GLY A 110 7.72 -5.60 16.78
N GLN A 111 7.40 -5.72 18.07
CA GLN A 111 8.05 -6.68 18.97
C GLN A 111 7.84 -8.14 18.54
N ASN A 112 6.64 -8.50 18.08
CA ASN A 112 6.26 -9.87 17.71
C ASN A 112 5.72 -10.00 16.28
N SER A 113 5.66 -8.90 15.53
CA SER A 113 5.09 -8.86 14.18
C SER A 113 5.93 -7.97 13.27
N ALA A 114 5.95 -8.28 11.98
CA ALA A 114 6.57 -7.44 10.97
C ALA A 114 5.68 -7.39 9.73
N GLY A 115 5.65 -6.23 9.07
CA GLY A 115 4.90 -6.01 7.84
C GLY A 115 5.73 -5.29 6.80
N ASN A 116 5.29 -5.40 5.56
CA ASN A 116 5.85 -4.65 4.44
C ASN A 116 4.71 -4.01 3.66
N GLY A 117 4.95 -2.82 3.17
CA GLY A 117 4.04 -2.10 2.28
C GLY A 117 4.82 -1.18 1.35
N SER A 118 4.10 -0.34 0.68
CA SER A 118 4.65 0.67 -0.22
C SER A 118 4.34 2.07 0.32
N GLY A 119 5.04 3.07 -0.23
CA GLY A 119 4.76 4.47 0.02
C GLY A 119 5.00 5.31 -1.22
N VAL A 120 4.39 6.49 -1.25
CA VAL A 120 4.52 7.48 -2.31
C VAL A 120 5.20 8.72 -1.77
N VAL A 121 6.29 9.14 -2.41
CA VAL A 121 7.05 10.33 -2.03
C VAL A 121 6.23 11.58 -2.32
N LEU A 122 6.02 12.41 -1.29
CA LEU A 122 5.28 13.68 -1.39
C LEU A 122 6.21 14.85 -1.68
N THR A 123 7.38 14.87 -1.04
CA THR A 123 8.31 16.00 -1.09
C THR A 123 9.75 15.54 -1.24
N SER A 124 10.59 16.38 -1.83
CA SER A 124 12.01 16.07 -2.04
C SER A 124 12.82 15.96 -0.76
N ASP A 125 12.34 16.52 0.35
CA ASP A 125 12.98 16.48 1.66
C ASP A 125 12.55 15.27 2.51
N GLY A 126 11.68 14.38 2.00
CA GLY A 126 11.47 13.05 2.58
C GLY A 126 10.13 12.78 3.23
N TYR A 127 9.08 13.58 3.02
CA TYR A 127 7.72 13.18 3.38
C TYR A 127 7.18 12.13 2.41
N ILE A 128 6.56 11.10 2.95
CA ILE A 128 6.04 9.94 2.22
C ILE A 128 4.66 9.62 2.76
N VAL A 129 3.68 9.44 1.87
CA VAL A 129 2.34 8.93 2.23
C VAL A 129 2.28 7.42 2.03
N THR A 130 1.53 6.76 2.89
CA THR A 130 1.21 5.33 2.82
C THR A 130 -0.17 5.08 3.43
N ASN A 131 -0.62 3.83 3.49
CA ASN A 131 -1.82 3.50 4.26
C ASN A 131 -1.55 3.49 5.77
N ALA A 132 -2.57 3.84 6.57
CA ALA A 132 -2.48 3.82 8.02
C ALA A 132 -2.25 2.39 8.54
N HIS A 133 -2.96 1.40 8.00
CA HIS A 133 -2.80 0.00 8.37
C HIS A 133 -1.38 -0.54 8.12
N VAL A 134 -0.64 -0.01 7.13
CA VAL A 134 0.75 -0.40 6.87
C VAL A 134 1.67 0.00 8.02
N VAL A 135 1.52 1.20 8.58
CA VAL A 135 2.43 1.74 9.61
C VAL A 135 2.00 1.43 11.03
N THR A 136 0.73 1.07 11.25
CA THR A 136 0.22 0.74 12.58
C THR A 136 0.25 -0.77 12.87
N LEU A 137 0.57 -1.61 11.88
CA LEU A 137 0.40 -3.07 11.96
C LEU A 137 -1.00 -3.40 12.52
N ASP A 138 -2.03 -2.83 11.89
CA ASP A 138 -3.44 -2.97 12.29
C ASP A 138 -3.73 -2.53 13.73
N GLY A 139 -3.08 -1.43 14.19
CA GLY A 139 -3.29 -0.86 15.52
C GLY A 139 -2.41 -1.45 16.62
N SER A 140 -1.54 -2.39 16.31
CA SER A 140 -0.65 -2.97 17.30
C SER A 140 0.59 -2.09 17.51
N THR A 141 0.53 -1.17 18.43
CA THR A 141 1.60 -0.44 19.14
C THR A 141 2.21 0.83 18.53
N ALA A 142 2.39 1.80 19.42
CA ALA A 142 3.13 3.06 19.21
C ALA A 142 4.66 2.87 19.05
N ASP A 143 5.20 1.68 19.31
CA ASP A 143 6.63 1.38 19.33
C ASP A 143 7.01 0.43 18.16
N VAL A 144 6.76 0.87 16.93
CA VAL A 144 7.18 0.14 15.74
C VAL A 144 8.43 0.78 15.13
N GLY A 145 9.40 -0.03 14.80
CA GLY A 145 10.54 0.39 13.98
C GLY A 145 10.10 0.52 12.52
N LEU A 146 10.09 1.77 12.02
CA LEU A 146 9.81 2.05 10.61
C LEU A 146 11.11 2.22 9.83
N SER A 147 11.21 1.58 8.67
CA SER A 147 12.29 1.80 7.73
C SER A 147 11.76 1.88 6.30
N VAL A 148 12.39 2.72 5.51
CA VAL A 148 12.04 2.96 4.11
C VAL A 148 13.24 2.60 3.24
N ARG A 149 13.01 1.76 2.22
CA ARG A 149 13.96 1.54 1.15
C ARG A 149 13.51 2.36 -0.07
N THR A 150 14.40 3.22 -0.52
CA THR A 150 14.20 4.02 -1.74
C THR A 150 14.35 3.15 -2.99
N ASN A 151 13.90 3.65 -4.14
CA ASN A 151 14.03 2.94 -5.42
C ASN A 151 15.48 2.72 -5.87
N TRP A 152 16.45 3.47 -5.33
CA TRP A 152 17.90 3.23 -5.58
C TRP A 152 18.55 2.33 -4.52
N GLY A 153 17.76 1.68 -3.64
CA GLY A 153 18.20 0.63 -2.74
C GLY A 153 18.71 1.08 -1.37
N GLU A 154 18.88 2.39 -1.12
CA GLU A 154 19.27 2.90 0.21
C GLU A 154 18.13 2.74 1.21
N VAL A 155 18.47 2.41 2.45
CA VAL A 155 17.53 2.19 3.55
C VAL A 155 17.70 3.27 4.61
N PHE A 156 16.61 3.93 4.98
CA PHE A 156 16.56 4.98 5.97
C PHE A 156 15.59 4.61 7.10
N PRO A 157 15.90 4.94 8.36
CA PRO A 157 14.90 4.94 9.42
C PRO A 157 13.83 5.98 9.11
N ALA A 158 12.58 5.68 9.44
CA ALA A 158 11.46 6.58 9.22
C ALA A 158 10.76 6.92 10.54
N LYS A 159 10.20 8.12 10.61
CA LYS A 159 9.40 8.61 11.73
C LYS A 159 7.96 8.80 11.27
N LEU A 160 7.00 8.28 12.03
CA LEU A 160 5.59 8.58 11.83
C LEU A 160 5.33 10.06 12.18
N ILE A 161 4.75 10.81 11.24
CA ILE A 161 4.33 12.21 11.44
C ILE A 161 2.90 12.24 11.95
N GLY A 162 2.02 11.43 11.36
CA GLY A 162 0.65 11.26 11.77
C GLY A 162 -0.08 10.23 10.92
N ALA A 163 -1.21 9.76 11.43
CA ALA A 163 -2.08 8.82 10.75
C ALA A 163 -3.53 9.32 10.77
N ASP A 164 -4.27 8.98 9.73
CA ASP A 164 -5.70 9.18 9.58
C ASP A 164 -6.37 7.83 9.32
N PRO A 165 -6.81 7.12 10.35
CA PRO A 165 -7.51 5.85 10.21
C PRO A 165 -8.83 5.97 9.44
N THR A 166 -9.44 7.16 9.45
CA THR A 166 -10.73 7.43 8.76
C THR A 166 -10.62 7.30 7.24
N ASN A 167 -9.48 7.71 6.65
CA ASN A 167 -9.21 7.54 5.23
C ASN A 167 -8.10 6.52 4.97
N ASP A 168 -7.67 5.75 5.98
CA ASP A 168 -6.58 4.77 5.88
C ASP A 168 -5.30 5.37 5.27
N LEU A 169 -4.89 6.56 5.72
CA LEU A 169 -3.70 7.26 5.26
C LEU A 169 -2.76 7.56 6.43
N ALA A 170 -1.47 7.55 6.17
CA ALA A 170 -0.45 7.99 7.11
C ALA A 170 0.68 8.72 6.37
N VAL A 171 1.33 9.65 7.07
CA VAL A 171 2.53 10.33 6.59
C VAL A 171 3.70 9.95 7.47
N ILE A 172 4.78 9.52 6.84
CA ILE A 172 6.07 9.26 7.48
C ILE A 172 7.14 10.19 6.91
N LYS A 173 8.23 10.37 7.64
CA LYS A 173 9.35 11.21 7.25
C LYS A 173 10.66 10.44 7.34
N ILE A 174 11.49 10.54 6.31
CA ILE A 174 12.89 10.07 6.32
C ILE A 174 13.85 11.26 6.16
N GLU A 175 15.06 11.10 6.68
CA GLU A 175 16.18 12.01 6.45
C GLU A 175 17.09 11.41 5.38
N SER A 176 16.78 11.72 4.11
CA SER A 176 17.56 11.20 2.98
C SER A 176 18.81 12.02 2.74
N THR A 177 19.89 11.35 2.37
CA THR A 177 21.16 12.01 1.98
C THR A 177 21.10 12.70 0.62
N LYS A 178 20.09 12.34 -0.19
CA LYS A 178 19.83 12.89 -1.52
C LYS A 178 18.37 13.33 -1.64
N PRO A 179 18.06 14.38 -2.41
CA PRO A 179 16.67 14.75 -2.68
C PRO A 179 15.90 13.58 -3.28
N LEU A 180 14.71 13.33 -2.75
CA LEU A 180 13.77 12.36 -3.32
C LEU A 180 13.06 12.96 -4.54
N THR A 181 12.49 12.10 -5.40
CA THR A 181 11.64 12.52 -6.51
C THR A 181 10.19 12.56 -6.04
N PRO A 182 9.56 13.74 -5.89
CA PRO A 182 8.15 13.82 -5.52
C PRO A 182 7.24 13.27 -6.61
N MET A 183 6.15 12.63 -6.20
CA MET A 183 5.11 12.17 -7.11
C MET A 183 4.31 13.35 -7.65
N VAL A 184 4.04 13.35 -8.95
CA VAL A 184 3.11 14.29 -9.58
C VAL A 184 1.68 13.81 -9.37
N PHE A 185 0.79 14.69 -8.89
CA PHE A 185 -0.61 14.35 -8.62
C PHE A 185 -1.49 14.71 -9.81
N ALA A 186 -2.33 13.77 -10.26
CA ALA A 186 -3.44 14.04 -11.15
C ALA A 186 -4.63 14.61 -10.36
N ASP A 187 -5.52 15.31 -11.06
CA ASP A 187 -6.82 15.68 -10.51
C ASP A 187 -7.78 14.49 -10.60
N SER A 188 -7.98 13.81 -9.46
CA SER A 188 -8.82 12.60 -9.40
C SER A 188 -10.32 12.86 -9.61
N THR A 189 -10.76 14.13 -9.69
CA THR A 189 -12.15 14.47 -10.08
C THR A 189 -12.36 14.41 -11.59
N LYS A 190 -11.30 14.39 -12.39
CA LYS A 190 -11.35 14.41 -13.86
C LYS A 190 -11.09 13.06 -14.52
N ILE A 191 -10.88 12.01 -13.72
CA ILE A 191 -10.69 10.66 -14.25
C ILE A 191 -12.03 10.04 -14.64
N ASN A 192 -12.00 9.19 -15.66
CA ASN A 192 -13.18 8.51 -16.17
C ASN A 192 -13.11 7.01 -15.94
N VAL A 193 -14.25 6.34 -15.86
CA VAL A 193 -14.32 4.89 -16.00
C VAL A 193 -13.81 4.51 -17.39
N GLY A 194 -12.90 3.53 -17.44
CA GLY A 194 -12.21 3.12 -18.67
C GLY A 194 -10.83 3.75 -18.87
N ASP A 195 -10.46 4.78 -18.09
CA ASP A 195 -9.12 5.36 -18.15
C ASP A 195 -8.06 4.31 -17.78
N GLN A 196 -6.98 4.29 -18.53
CA GLN A 196 -5.87 3.36 -18.31
C GLN A 196 -5.09 3.74 -17.07
N VAL A 197 -4.77 2.74 -16.23
CA VAL A 197 -4.00 2.93 -15.01
C VAL A 197 -2.95 1.86 -14.81
N VAL A 198 -1.91 2.22 -14.07
CA VAL A 198 -0.84 1.33 -13.65
C VAL A 198 -0.72 1.38 -12.14
N ALA A 199 -0.81 0.22 -11.49
CA ALA A 199 -0.53 0.11 -10.07
C ALA A 199 0.95 -0.25 -9.87
N ILE A 200 1.62 0.51 -9.01
CA ILE A 200 3.05 0.37 -8.69
C ILE A 200 3.18 0.20 -7.19
N GLY A 201 3.90 -0.84 -6.77
CA GLY A 201 4.20 -1.10 -5.37
C GLY A 201 5.45 -1.96 -5.23
N ALA A 202 5.84 -2.26 -4.01
CA ALA A 202 7.02 -3.04 -3.68
C ALA A 202 6.67 -4.24 -2.78
N PRO A 203 5.88 -5.22 -3.30
CA PRO A 203 5.42 -6.36 -2.51
C PRO A 203 6.60 -7.22 -2.04
N LEU A 204 6.51 -7.73 -0.79
CA LEU A 204 7.46 -8.67 -0.19
C LEU A 204 8.92 -8.19 -0.16
N GLY A 205 9.17 -6.88 -0.32
CA GLY A 205 10.52 -6.33 -0.39
C GLY A 205 11.21 -6.54 -1.74
N PHE A 206 10.49 -7.03 -2.76
CA PHE A 206 10.95 -7.03 -4.14
C PHE A 206 10.83 -5.61 -4.73
N GLU A 207 11.72 -5.31 -5.67
CA GLU A 207 11.72 -4.04 -6.39
C GLU A 207 10.43 -3.87 -7.20
N ALA A 208 10.03 -2.63 -7.39
CA ALA A 208 8.80 -2.15 -8.02
C ALA A 208 8.02 -3.19 -8.87
N THR A 209 6.97 -3.75 -8.30
CA THR A 209 6.01 -4.58 -9.06
C THR A 209 5.03 -3.65 -9.76
N VAL A 210 4.83 -3.90 -11.05
CA VAL A 210 3.95 -3.12 -11.92
C VAL A 210 2.82 -4.00 -12.41
N THR A 211 1.57 -3.56 -12.23
CA THR A 211 0.40 -4.18 -12.83
C THR A 211 -0.41 -3.12 -13.57
N ARG A 212 -1.07 -3.49 -14.66
CA ARG A 212 -1.89 -2.58 -15.46
C ARG A 212 -3.36 -2.94 -15.41
N GLY A 213 -4.21 -1.95 -15.60
CA GLY A 213 -5.66 -2.11 -15.70
C GLY A 213 -6.32 -0.85 -16.17
N ILE A 214 -7.60 -0.72 -15.84
CA ILE A 214 -8.42 0.47 -16.06
C ILE A 214 -9.10 0.90 -14.78
N VAL A 215 -9.61 2.12 -14.75
CA VAL A 215 -10.59 2.54 -13.76
C VAL A 215 -11.88 1.80 -14.05
N SER A 216 -12.29 0.89 -13.16
CA SER A 216 -13.49 0.07 -13.32
C SER A 216 -14.74 0.77 -12.79
N ALA A 217 -14.61 1.57 -11.73
CA ALA A 217 -15.68 2.39 -11.17
C ALA A 217 -15.13 3.54 -10.32
N LEU A 218 -15.91 4.59 -10.18
CA LEU A 218 -15.65 5.75 -9.33
C LEU A 218 -16.67 5.81 -8.19
N ASN A 219 -16.30 6.56 -7.12
CA ASN A 219 -17.20 6.81 -5.98
C ASN A 219 -17.71 5.52 -5.29
N ARG A 220 -16.90 4.46 -5.29
CA ARG A 220 -17.21 3.25 -4.53
C ARG A 220 -16.93 3.48 -3.06
N THR A 221 -17.78 2.93 -2.20
CA THR A 221 -17.53 2.86 -0.76
C THR A 221 -17.32 1.41 -0.37
N ILE A 222 -16.18 1.14 0.25
CA ILE A 222 -15.84 -0.16 0.83
C ILE A 222 -15.76 -0.04 2.34
N GLN A 223 -15.98 -1.15 3.03
CA GLN A 223 -15.79 -1.23 4.48
C GLN A 223 -14.43 -1.90 4.75
N VAL A 224 -13.62 -1.24 5.54
CA VAL A 224 -12.34 -1.76 6.02
C VAL A 224 -12.36 -1.82 7.55
N ALA A 225 -11.58 -2.73 8.14
CA ALA A 225 -11.42 -2.76 9.59
C ALA A 225 -10.77 -1.45 10.06
N SER A 226 -11.15 -0.99 11.25
CA SER A 226 -10.50 0.17 11.84
C SER A 226 -9.08 -0.17 12.27
N SER A 227 -8.11 0.68 11.93
CA SER A 227 -6.71 0.57 12.37
C SER A 227 -6.46 1.18 13.76
N GLU A 228 -7.51 1.56 14.49
CA GLU A 228 -7.40 2.23 15.80
C GLU A 228 -7.34 1.29 17.00
N ASN A 229 -7.55 -0.04 16.82
CA ASN A 229 -7.65 -0.95 17.96
C ASN A 229 -6.29 -1.53 18.36
N PRO A 230 -5.69 -1.14 19.52
CA PRO A 230 -4.37 -1.61 19.93
C PRO A 230 -4.34 -3.03 20.48
N ASP A 231 -5.51 -3.68 20.73
CA ASP A 231 -5.59 -4.94 21.49
C ASP A 231 -5.85 -6.19 20.63
N GLU A 232 -6.03 -6.06 19.33
CA GLU A 232 -6.28 -7.22 18.45
C GLU A 232 -5.06 -7.60 17.61
N GLN A 233 -4.43 -8.70 17.97
CA GLN A 233 -3.33 -9.32 17.24
C GLN A 233 -3.83 -9.99 15.95
N GLY A 234 -3.36 -9.52 14.80
CA GLY A 234 -3.44 -10.27 13.57
C GLY A 234 -4.17 -9.57 12.42
N LEU A 235 -3.66 -9.80 11.22
CA LEU A 235 -4.23 -9.42 9.92
C LEU A 235 -5.66 -9.97 9.74
N GLN A 236 -6.62 -9.41 10.44
CA GLN A 236 -8.03 -9.77 10.34
C GLN A 236 -8.82 -8.60 9.79
N PHE A 237 -8.80 -8.45 8.49
CA PHE A 237 -9.62 -7.46 7.80
C PHE A 237 -11.15 -7.67 7.96
N TRP A 238 -11.60 -8.74 8.64
CA TRP A 238 -13.05 -9.05 8.75
C TRP A 238 -13.50 -9.82 9.98
N SER A 239 -12.73 -10.08 11.00
CA SER A 239 -13.23 -10.83 12.14
C SER A 239 -13.12 -10.08 13.45
N GLY A 240 -14.25 -9.59 13.92
CA GLY A 240 -14.52 -9.47 15.34
C GLY A 240 -13.96 -8.27 16.07
N SER A 241 -13.42 -7.24 15.37
CA SER A 241 -13.08 -6.00 16.06
C SER A 241 -14.35 -5.39 16.67
N SER A 242 -14.29 -5.01 17.93
CA SER A 242 -15.39 -4.33 18.63
C SER A 242 -15.65 -2.91 18.10
N LEU A 243 -14.80 -2.39 17.23
CA LEU A 243 -14.97 -1.09 16.57
C LEU A 243 -15.74 -1.22 15.26
N PRO A 244 -16.61 -0.25 14.96
CA PRO A 244 -17.36 -0.26 13.71
C PRO A 244 -16.39 -0.12 12.52
N PRO A 245 -16.67 -0.81 11.39
CA PRO A 245 -15.85 -0.72 10.20
C PRO A 245 -15.82 0.71 9.66
N VAL A 246 -14.69 1.10 9.08
CA VAL A 246 -14.52 2.40 8.44
C VAL A 246 -15.05 2.32 7.00
N ASN A 247 -15.90 3.28 6.62
CA ASN A 247 -16.39 3.44 5.27
C ASN A 247 -15.40 4.28 4.45
N LEU A 248 -14.68 3.65 3.55
CA LEU A 248 -13.64 4.27 2.74
C LEU A 248 -14.13 4.50 1.30
N GLY A 249 -14.09 5.74 0.84
CA GLY A 249 -14.41 6.09 -0.55
C GLY A 249 -13.22 5.89 -1.46
N VAL A 250 -13.40 5.08 -2.52
CA VAL A 250 -12.31 4.60 -3.34
C VAL A 250 -12.62 4.63 -4.84
N ILE A 251 -11.56 4.61 -5.64
CA ILE A 251 -11.54 4.26 -7.06
C ILE A 251 -11.42 2.75 -7.14
N GLN A 252 -12.25 2.09 -7.95
CA GLN A 252 -12.12 0.68 -8.27
C GLN A 252 -11.33 0.50 -9.56
N THR A 253 -10.41 -0.47 -9.59
CA THR A 253 -9.62 -0.86 -10.75
C THR A 253 -9.55 -2.38 -10.91
N ASP A 254 -9.33 -2.87 -12.12
CA ASP A 254 -9.00 -4.27 -12.40
C ASP A 254 -7.49 -4.54 -12.43
N ALA A 255 -6.65 -3.50 -12.29
CA ALA A 255 -5.23 -3.68 -12.05
C ALA A 255 -5.03 -4.55 -10.81
N ALA A 256 -4.16 -5.56 -10.89
CA ALA A 256 -3.96 -6.50 -9.80
C ALA A 256 -3.31 -5.82 -8.59
N ILE A 257 -4.08 -5.65 -7.52
CA ILE A 257 -3.62 -5.16 -6.22
C ILE A 257 -3.50 -6.37 -5.29
N ASN A 258 -2.29 -6.58 -4.77
CA ASN A 258 -1.94 -7.68 -3.87
C ASN A 258 -1.27 -7.14 -2.60
N PRO A 259 -1.19 -7.92 -1.50
CA PRO A 259 -0.42 -7.55 -0.33
C PRO A 259 1.00 -7.10 -0.68
N GLY A 260 1.40 -5.92 -0.16
CA GLY A 260 2.63 -5.23 -0.51
C GLY A 260 2.46 -4.07 -1.50
N ASN A 261 1.41 -4.07 -2.33
CA ASN A 261 1.06 -2.89 -3.13
C ASN A 261 0.33 -1.81 -2.31
N SER A 262 -0.20 -2.16 -1.11
CA SER A 262 -0.83 -1.19 -0.18
C SER A 262 0.11 -0.03 0.10
N GLY A 263 -0.41 1.20 0.03
CA GLY A 263 0.35 2.43 0.19
C GLY A 263 1.14 2.85 -1.06
N GLY A 264 1.20 2.00 -2.10
CA GLY A 264 1.82 2.32 -3.38
C GLY A 264 0.92 3.16 -4.29
N ALA A 265 1.40 3.46 -5.48
CA ALA A 265 0.75 4.37 -6.41
C ALA A 265 -0.18 3.64 -7.40
N LEU A 266 -1.36 4.20 -7.64
CA LEU A 266 -2.13 4.01 -8.86
C LEU A 266 -1.90 5.25 -9.72
N VAL A 267 -1.34 5.10 -10.93
CA VAL A 267 -0.99 6.23 -11.81
C VAL A 267 -1.69 6.12 -13.16
N ASN A 268 -1.87 7.27 -13.82
CA ASN A 268 -2.39 7.34 -15.18
C ASN A 268 -1.29 7.03 -16.24
N ASP A 269 -1.62 7.17 -17.50
CA ASP A 269 -0.73 6.97 -18.65
C ASP A 269 0.48 7.92 -18.70
N LYS A 270 0.42 9.05 -17.95
CA LYS A 270 1.52 10.01 -17.82
C LYS A 270 2.42 9.73 -16.60
N GLY A 271 2.06 8.76 -15.76
CA GLY A 271 2.75 8.50 -14.50
C GLY A 271 2.33 9.43 -13.35
N GLU A 272 1.22 10.16 -13.48
CA GLU A 272 0.66 11.01 -12.44
C GLU A 272 -0.24 10.20 -11.50
N LEU A 273 -0.17 10.46 -10.19
CA LEU A 273 -0.93 9.76 -9.16
C LEU A 273 -2.43 10.02 -9.30
N VAL A 274 -3.21 8.99 -9.55
CA VAL A 274 -4.68 9.02 -9.48
C VAL A 274 -5.21 8.50 -8.16
N GLY A 275 -4.42 7.73 -7.42
CA GLY A 275 -4.77 7.27 -6.08
C GLY A 275 -3.66 6.47 -5.39
N VAL A 276 -3.83 6.21 -4.10
CA VAL A 276 -2.99 5.32 -3.29
C VAL A 276 -3.66 3.97 -3.16
N ASN A 277 -2.96 2.90 -3.56
CA ASN A 277 -3.49 1.54 -3.57
C ASN A 277 -3.86 1.06 -2.16
N VAL A 278 -5.00 0.37 -2.05
CA VAL A 278 -5.45 -0.33 -0.85
C VAL A 278 -5.65 -1.80 -1.20
N ALA A 279 -4.80 -2.68 -0.68
CA ALA A 279 -5.01 -4.12 -0.80
C ALA A 279 -5.99 -4.58 0.28
N ILE A 280 -7.12 -5.15 -0.14
CA ILE A 280 -8.09 -5.73 0.78
C ILE A 280 -7.80 -7.23 0.86
N ALA A 281 -7.56 -7.73 2.08
CA ALA A 281 -7.48 -9.16 2.30
C ALA A 281 -8.85 -9.80 2.02
N LYS A 282 -8.87 -10.91 1.29
CA LYS A 282 -10.11 -11.64 0.99
C LYS A 282 -10.69 -12.27 2.24
N THR A 283 -12.00 -12.13 2.42
CA THR A 283 -12.79 -12.94 3.33
C THR A 283 -12.85 -14.38 2.83
N GLY A 284 -12.21 -15.30 3.56
CA GLY A 284 -12.33 -16.75 3.31
C GLY A 284 -11.11 -17.51 3.81
N SER A 285 -11.36 -18.67 4.41
CA SER A 285 -10.38 -19.57 5.03
C SER A 285 -9.45 -20.31 4.03
N SER A 286 -9.37 -19.90 2.78
CA SER A 286 -8.46 -20.46 1.79
C SER A 286 -7.25 -19.57 1.58
N ALA A 287 -6.06 -20.13 1.81
CA ALA A 287 -4.75 -19.49 1.81
C ALA A 287 -4.26 -18.97 0.43
N GLU A 288 -5.12 -18.83 -0.56
CA GLU A 288 -4.77 -18.26 -1.87
C GLU A 288 -5.13 -16.77 -1.93
N SER A 289 -4.20 -15.94 -1.42
CA SER A 289 -4.29 -14.48 -1.47
C SER A 289 -3.76 -13.94 -2.80
N GLY A 290 -4.61 -13.86 -3.80
CA GLY A 290 -4.31 -13.21 -5.07
C GLY A 290 -5.44 -12.25 -5.50
N SER A 291 -5.13 -11.24 -6.32
CA SER A 291 -6.15 -10.36 -6.91
C SER A 291 -7.13 -11.17 -7.76
N ILE A 292 -8.44 -10.92 -7.56
CA ILE A 292 -9.53 -11.50 -8.36
C ILE A 292 -9.97 -10.56 -9.49
N GLY A 293 -9.16 -9.58 -9.87
CA GLY A 293 -9.54 -8.56 -10.84
C GLY A 293 -10.36 -7.42 -10.22
N VAL A 294 -10.33 -7.27 -8.88
CA VAL A 294 -10.92 -6.14 -8.17
C VAL A 294 -9.86 -5.57 -7.23
N GLY A 295 -9.45 -4.33 -7.50
CA GLY A 295 -8.53 -3.55 -6.70
C GLY A 295 -9.13 -2.20 -6.35
N PHE A 296 -8.56 -1.53 -5.35
CA PHE A 296 -9.06 -0.24 -4.87
C PHE A 296 -7.91 0.73 -4.63
N ALA A 297 -8.19 2.03 -4.79
CA ALA A 297 -7.26 3.10 -4.47
C ALA A 297 -7.99 4.30 -3.86
N ILE A 298 -7.37 4.94 -2.87
CA ILE A 298 -7.85 6.19 -2.28
C ILE A 298 -7.58 7.32 -3.28
N PRO A 299 -8.58 8.15 -3.64
CA PRO A 299 -8.42 9.18 -4.67
C PRO A 299 -7.31 10.18 -4.35
N ALA A 300 -6.53 10.59 -5.36
CA ALA A 300 -5.37 11.46 -5.21
C ALA A 300 -5.68 12.80 -4.53
N ASN A 301 -6.85 13.40 -4.78
CA ASN A 301 -7.24 14.66 -4.13
C ASN A 301 -7.46 14.46 -2.62
N VAL A 302 -8.02 13.30 -2.19
CA VAL A 302 -8.14 12.94 -0.76
C VAL A 302 -6.77 12.71 -0.15
N VAL A 303 -5.91 11.95 -0.85
CA VAL A 303 -4.51 11.70 -0.43
C VAL A 303 -3.78 13.02 -0.20
N LYS A 304 -3.85 13.94 -1.18
CA LYS A 304 -3.19 15.25 -1.07
C LYS A 304 -3.70 16.05 0.13
N ARG A 305 -5.03 16.17 0.26
CA ARG A 305 -5.66 16.91 1.35
C ARG A 305 -5.25 16.39 2.73
N VAL A 306 -5.39 15.09 2.93
CA VAL A 306 -5.08 14.43 4.22
C VAL A 306 -3.59 14.56 4.54
N SER A 307 -2.71 14.34 3.55
CA SER A 307 -1.27 14.47 3.73
C SER A 307 -0.86 15.91 4.07
N ASP A 308 -1.43 16.90 3.40
CA ASP A 308 -1.17 18.32 3.68
C ASP A 308 -1.57 18.68 5.13
N ASP A 309 -2.75 18.20 5.59
CA ASP A 309 -3.22 18.40 6.97
C ASP A 309 -2.25 17.75 7.99
N ILE A 310 -1.87 16.49 7.76
CA ILE A 310 -0.95 15.75 8.65
C ILE A 310 0.43 16.43 8.70
N ILE A 311 0.97 16.86 7.56
CA ILE A 311 2.27 17.56 7.53
C ILE A 311 2.20 18.87 8.32
N ALA A 312 1.10 19.61 8.21
CA ALA A 312 0.94 20.90 8.84
C ALA A 312 0.67 20.81 10.36
N THR A 313 -0.13 19.83 10.81
CA THR A 313 -0.66 19.81 12.19
C THR A 313 -0.49 18.48 12.91
N GLY A 314 0.00 17.44 12.25
CA GLY A 314 0.11 16.07 12.77
C GLY A 314 -1.19 15.25 12.65
N THR A 315 -2.32 15.86 12.30
CA THR A 315 -3.63 15.20 12.22
C THR A 315 -4.43 15.74 11.05
N ALA A 316 -5.29 14.91 10.45
CA ALA A 316 -6.25 15.34 9.44
C ALA A 316 -7.59 15.74 10.08
N THR A 317 -8.30 16.65 9.43
CA THR A 317 -9.66 17.04 9.84
C THR A 317 -10.68 16.50 8.86
N HIS A 318 -11.92 16.23 9.35
CA HIS A 318 -12.99 15.64 8.57
C HIS A 318 -14.27 16.45 8.73
N GLY A 319 -15.07 16.48 7.67
CA GLY A 319 -16.41 17.02 7.70
C GLY A 319 -17.32 16.23 8.64
N VAL A 320 -18.25 16.92 9.28
CA VAL A 320 -19.27 16.34 10.15
C VAL A 320 -20.61 16.97 9.86
N LEU A 321 -21.56 16.17 9.36
CA LEU A 321 -22.91 16.63 9.07
C LEU A 321 -23.79 16.75 10.33
N GLY A 322 -23.54 15.91 11.34
CA GLY A 322 -24.29 15.90 12.59
C GLY A 322 -25.64 15.21 12.44
N VAL A 323 -25.68 14.04 11.83
CA VAL A 323 -26.87 13.20 11.66
C VAL A 323 -26.58 11.74 12.00
N LEU A 324 -27.58 11.04 12.55
CA LEU A 324 -27.62 9.58 12.59
C LEU A 324 -28.40 9.11 11.36
N ILE A 325 -27.82 8.19 10.60
CA ILE A 325 -28.37 7.73 9.32
C ILE A 325 -28.46 6.22 9.23
N THR A 326 -29.39 5.75 8.42
CA THR A 326 -29.53 4.34 8.01
C THR A 326 -29.82 4.27 6.51
N ASP A 327 -29.84 3.07 5.93
CA ASP A 327 -30.22 2.92 4.54
C ASP A 327 -31.71 3.15 4.35
N SER A 328 -32.08 3.97 3.36
CA SER A 328 -33.47 4.13 2.92
C SER A 328 -33.79 3.07 1.88
N MET A 329 -34.77 2.21 2.17
CA MET A 329 -35.21 1.15 1.26
C MET A 329 -36.35 1.63 0.38
N SER A 330 -36.36 1.24 -0.90
CA SER A 330 -37.49 1.54 -1.80
C SER A 330 -38.75 0.82 -1.32
N SER A 331 -39.86 1.60 -1.14
CA SER A 331 -41.13 1.06 -0.72
C SER A 331 -41.92 0.37 -1.85
N ASP A 332 -41.55 0.61 -3.12
CA ASP A 332 -42.42 0.33 -4.26
C ASP A 332 -42.36 -1.06 -4.87
N SER A 333 -41.53 -1.98 -4.40
CA SER A 333 -41.43 -3.26 -5.13
C SER A 333 -40.96 -4.45 -4.33
N GLY A 334 -40.90 -4.41 -3.01
CA GLY A 334 -40.22 -5.45 -2.26
C GLY A 334 -38.70 -5.53 -2.63
N SER A 335 -38.20 -4.45 -3.22
CA SER A 335 -36.79 -4.33 -3.64
C SER A 335 -35.90 -4.26 -2.42
N ALA A 336 -34.88 -5.13 -2.36
CA ALA A 336 -33.88 -5.15 -1.31
C ALA A 336 -32.77 -4.10 -1.53
N PHE A 337 -32.94 -3.17 -2.49
CA PHE A 337 -31.93 -2.17 -2.80
C PHE A 337 -32.18 -0.84 -2.08
N PRO A 338 -31.16 -0.28 -1.41
CA PRO A 338 -31.26 1.04 -0.81
C PRO A 338 -31.26 2.14 -1.90
N VAL A 339 -31.98 3.23 -1.62
CA VAL A 339 -32.18 4.35 -2.55
C VAL A 339 -31.70 5.68 -2.01
N GLY A 340 -31.05 5.71 -0.84
CA GLY A 340 -30.52 6.90 -0.21
C GLY A 340 -30.13 6.65 1.25
N ALA A 341 -29.65 7.70 1.91
CA ALA A 341 -29.36 7.71 3.35
C ALA A 341 -30.51 8.38 4.11
N LEU A 342 -31.29 7.59 4.85
CA LEU A 342 -32.38 8.08 5.69
C LEU A 342 -31.82 8.72 6.96
N VAL A 343 -32.18 9.94 7.24
CA VAL A 343 -31.89 10.66 8.49
C VAL A 343 -32.79 10.14 9.59
N VAL A 344 -32.22 9.50 10.60
CA VAL A 344 -32.95 8.98 11.78
C VAL A 344 -33.02 10.03 12.87
N GLU A 345 -31.89 10.74 13.08
CA GLU A 345 -31.78 11.76 14.12
C GLU A 345 -30.85 12.89 13.63
N VAL A 346 -31.11 14.11 14.04
CA VAL A 346 -30.29 15.30 13.77
C VAL A 346 -29.71 15.80 15.09
N THR A 347 -28.40 15.99 15.14
CA THR A 347 -27.70 16.52 16.30
C THR A 347 -28.00 18.00 16.46
N PRO A 348 -28.60 18.45 17.58
CA PRO A 348 -28.87 19.88 17.83
C PRO A 348 -27.63 20.75 17.71
N GLY A 349 -27.70 21.86 16.99
CA GLY A 349 -26.59 22.76 16.71
C GLY A 349 -25.58 22.24 15.69
N GLY A 350 -25.76 21.03 15.15
CA GLY A 350 -24.94 20.44 14.09
C GLY A 350 -25.09 21.15 12.74
N ALA A 351 -24.32 20.73 11.75
CA ALA A 351 -24.37 21.32 10.41
C ALA A 351 -25.74 21.11 9.74
N ALA A 352 -26.29 19.91 9.84
CA ALA A 352 -27.61 19.55 9.31
C ALA A 352 -28.76 20.33 9.98
N ASP A 353 -28.72 20.50 11.30
CA ASP A 353 -29.71 21.24 12.06
C ASP A 353 -29.79 22.71 11.63
N LYS A 354 -28.65 23.35 11.42
CA LYS A 354 -28.55 24.75 10.99
C LYS A 354 -29.18 25.05 9.64
N ILE A 355 -29.27 24.06 8.76
CA ILE A 355 -29.86 24.20 7.43
C ILE A 355 -31.28 23.62 7.35
N GLY A 356 -31.82 23.09 8.48
CA GLY A 356 -33.19 22.59 8.58
C GLY A 356 -33.41 21.20 8.00
N ILE A 357 -32.37 20.33 8.00
CA ILE A 357 -32.54 18.88 7.77
C ILE A 357 -33.29 18.30 8.97
N LEU A 358 -34.23 17.39 8.72
CA LEU A 358 -35.09 16.78 9.71
C LEU A 358 -34.95 15.26 9.70
N ALA A 359 -35.35 14.63 10.81
CA ALA A 359 -35.56 13.19 10.82
C ALA A 359 -36.65 12.80 9.82
N GLY A 360 -36.45 11.76 9.03
CA GLY A 360 -37.32 11.36 7.91
C GLY A 360 -36.83 11.82 6.53
N ASP A 361 -35.91 12.79 6.44
CA ASP A 361 -35.30 13.16 5.16
C ASP A 361 -34.42 12.03 4.60
N VAL A 362 -34.41 11.89 3.28
CA VAL A 362 -33.53 10.93 2.60
C VAL A 362 -32.49 11.70 1.80
N VAL A 363 -31.22 11.62 2.19
CA VAL A 363 -30.10 12.20 1.43
C VAL A 363 -29.83 11.35 0.19
N VAL A 364 -29.86 11.97 -0.99
CA VAL A 364 -29.71 11.30 -2.29
C VAL A 364 -28.49 11.79 -3.07
N ARG A 365 -27.89 12.94 -2.68
CA ARG A 365 -26.70 13.50 -3.32
C ARG A 365 -25.89 14.35 -2.35
N LEU A 366 -24.56 14.32 -2.51
CA LEU A 366 -23.62 15.25 -1.87
C LEU A 366 -22.63 15.74 -2.96
N ASN A 367 -22.67 17.04 -3.28
CA ASN A 367 -22.01 17.60 -4.46
C ASN A 367 -22.38 16.76 -5.71
N ASP A 368 -21.40 16.34 -6.52
CA ASP A 368 -21.61 15.51 -7.71
C ASP A 368 -21.80 14.00 -7.39
N LYS A 369 -21.70 13.58 -6.12
CA LYS A 369 -21.79 12.17 -5.73
C LYS A 369 -23.25 11.76 -5.47
N LEU A 370 -23.74 10.79 -6.22
CA LEU A 370 -25.00 10.11 -5.92
C LEU A 370 -24.84 9.30 -4.62
N ILE A 371 -25.82 9.42 -3.73
CA ILE A 371 -25.89 8.69 -2.46
C ILE A 371 -27.05 7.69 -2.57
N THR A 372 -26.72 6.40 -2.58
CA THR A 372 -27.70 5.31 -2.62
C THR A 372 -27.84 4.61 -1.28
N LYS A 373 -26.87 4.79 -0.35
CA LYS A 373 -26.87 4.17 0.99
C LYS A 373 -26.12 5.03 2.02
N SER A 374 -26.37 4.77 3.28
CA SER A 374 -25.80 5.52 4.42
C SER A 374 -24.27 5.51 4.47
N SER A 375 -23.64 4.38 4.13
CA SER A 375 -22.17 4.28 4.12
C SER A 375 -21.52 5.21 3.10
N GLU A 376 -22.18 5.46 1.96
CA GLU A 376 -21.70 6.39 0.92
C GLU A 376 -21.73 7.84 1.40
N LEU A 377 -22.82 8.24 2.09
CA LEU A 377 -22.89 9.57 2.69
C LEU A 377 -21.83 9.77 3.76
N THR A 378 -21.64 8.76 4.66
CA THR A 378 -20.61 8.81 5.69
C THR A 378 -19.22 9.00 5.09
N SER A 379 -18.88 8.20 4.06
CA SER A 379 -17.61 8.30 3.37
C SER A 379 -17.43 9.65 2.68
N ALA A 380 -18.46 10.12 1.94
CA ALA A 380 -18.38 11.37 1.21
C ALA A 380 -18.18 12.59 2.13
N VAL A 381 -18.90 12.66 3.25
CA VAL A 381 -18.75 13.71 4.26
C VAL A 381 -17.37 13.69 4.90
N ARG A 382 -16.85 12.50 5.27
CA ARG A 382 -15.53 12.35 5.90
C ARG A 382 -14.37 12.62 4.96
N GLN A 383 -14.55 12.52 3.66
CA GLN A 383 -13.55 12.91 2.67
C GLN A 383 -13.38 14.41 2.56
N GLU A 384 -14.32 15.20 3.02
CA GLU A 384 -14.21 16.67 3.04
C GLU A 384 -13.47 17.13 4.30
N ARG A 385 -12.87 18.33 4.22
CA ARG A 385 -12.25 18.99 5.38
C ARG A 385 -13.34 19.65 6.24
N LYS A 386 -13.14 19.67 7.54
CA LYS A 386 -13.98 20.47 8.44
C LYS A 386 -14.04 21.94 7.95
N GLY A 387 -15.23 22.50 7.87
CA GLY A 387 -15.48 23.84 7.38
C GLY A 387 -15.63 23.95 5.86
N THR A 388 -15.58 22.84 5.10
CA THR A 388 -15.87 22.84 3.66
C THR A 388 -17.36 23.04 3.44
N MET A 389 -17.72 23.93 2.51
CA MET A 389 -19.09 24.08 2.02
C MET A 389 -19.37 23.03 0.97
N VAL A 390 -20.46 22.31 1.11
CA VAL A 390 -20.93 21.28 0.16
C VAL A 390 -22.41 21.47 -0.13
N GLU A 391 -22.85 21.08 -1.33
CA GLU A 391 -24.26 21.01 -1.71
C GLU A 391 -24.81 19.64 -1.29
N ILE A 392 -25.94 19.63 -0.60
CA ILE A 392 -26.66 18.41 -0.21
C ILE A 392 -28.07 18.41 -0.79
N GLU A 393 -28.43 17.30 -1.43
CA GLU A 393 -29.77 17.10 -1.98
C GLU A 393 -30.48 16.02 -1.17
N ILE A 394 -31.70 16.37 -0.72
CA ILE A 394 -32.57 15.48 0.05
C ILE A 394 -33.91 15.29 -0.61
N LEU A 395 -34.59 14.19 -0.27
CA LEU A 395 -36.02 13.98 -0.53
C LEU A 395 -36.77 14.08 0.79
N ARG A 396 -37.77 14.97 0.85
CA ARG A 396 -38.73 15.16 1.97
C ARG A 396 -40.13 15.09 1.41
N ASP A 397 -40.94 14.15 1.90
CA ASP A 397 -42.31 13.92 1.44
C ASP A 397 -42.42 13.82 -0.09
N GLY A 398 -41.45 13.15 -0.72
CA GLY A 398 -41.36 13.00 -2.18
C GLY A 398 -40.88 14.24 -2.95
N SER A 399 -40.66 15.37 -2.27
CA SER A 399 -40.12 16.59 -2.87
C SER A 399 -38.61 16.70 -2.73
N LYS A 400 -37.93 17.12 -3.80
CA LYS A 400 -36.50 17.37 -3.83
C LYS A 400 -36.19 18.74 -3.24
N LEU A 401 -35.28 18.78 -2.25
CA LEU A 401 -34.75 20.00 -1.66
C LEU A 401 -33.22 20.00 -1.77
N VAL A 402 -32.64 21.18 -1.96
CA VAL A 402 -31.18 21.37 -2.09
C VAL A 402 -30.77 22.44 -1.10
N PHE A 403 -29.66 22.18 -0.39
CA PHE A 403 -29.08 23.05 0.62
C PHE A 403 -27.56 23.15 0.46
N ASP A 404 -27.03 24.35 0.74
CA ASP A 404 -25.59 24.52 0.99
C ASP A 404 -25.31 24.34 2.48
N VAL A 405 -24.37 23.47 2.83
CA VAL A 405 -24.01 23.16 4.21
C VAL A 405 -22.52 23.27 4.43
N VAL A 406 -22.12 23.87 5.55
CA VAL A 406 -20.72 23.90 6.01
C VAL A 406 -20.50 22.77 7.00
N LEU A 407 -19.64 21.80 6.63
CA LEU A 407 -19.38 20.56 7.38
C LEU A 407 -18.51 20.79 8.63
#